data_551d20a1fd5fafaa7dc993f9ea844b32
#
_entry.id   551d20a1fd5fafaa7dc993f9ea844b32
#
_cell.length_a   1.000
_cell.length_b   1.000
_cell.length_c   1.000
_cell.angle_alpha   90.00
_cell.angle_beta   90.00
_cell.angle_gamma   90.00
#
_symmetry.space_group_name_H-M   'P 1'
#
loop_
_entity.id
_entity.type
_entity.pdbx_description
1 polymer ?
#
loop_
_entity_poly.entity_id
_entity_poly.type
_entity_poly.pdbx_seq_one_letter_code
_entity_poly.pdbx_strand_id
1 'polypeptide(L)'
;EKGIVCDYFGIDINPGMIAAAKEKFPENKDKFFVFDILEEQMTETFDYVISVGPLNLKFETDQNMDFTMRLMKEMVRLTIVGAAISMTSSFTRRPNEETFYYNPAVVLSETAKFCTNIKIDHTYLPHDFTIFCYKRNLYNFIR
;
A
#
# COMPACT_ATOMS: atom_id res chain seq x y z
N GLU A 1 3.54 16.64 15.52
CA GLU A 1 3.59 16.93 14.07
C GLU A 1 5.05 17.20 13.71
N LYS A 2 5.61 16.42 12.77
CA LYS A 2 7.04 16.53 12.39
C LYS A 2 7.29 17.53 11.27
N GLY A 3 6.29 18.36 10.89
CA GLY A 3 6.45 19.43 9.91
C GLY A 3 6.93 18.97 8.51
N ILE A 4 6.57 17.73 8.09
CA ILE A 4 6.92 17.26 6.75
C ILE A 4 6.00 17.99 5.76
N VAL A 5 6.60 18.76 4.86
CA VAL A 5 5.89 19.36 3.73
C VAL A 5 5.92 18.34 2.59
N CYS A 6 4.75 17.91 2.14
CA CYS A 6 4.61 17.02 0.99
C CYS A 6 3.46 17.48 0.10
N ASP A 7 3.58 17.22 -1.19
CA ASP A 7 2.46 17.29 -2.12
C ASP A 7 1.75 15.94 -2.10
N TYR A 8 0.48 15.93 -1.70
CA TYR A 8 -0.27 14.71 -1.42
C TYR A 8 -1.40 14.53 -2.43
N PHE A 9 -1.54 13.31 -2.95
CA PHE A 9 -2.66 12.87 -3.76
C PHE A 9 -3.28 11.62 -3.16
N GLY A 10 -4.61 11.55 -3.16
CA GLY A 10 -5.35 10.38 -2.67
C GLY A 10 -6.25 9.81 -3.76
N ILE A 11 -6.20 8.50 -3.92
CA ILE A 11 -7.08 7.76 -4.84
C ILE A 11 -7.82 6.66 -4.09
N ASP A 12 -9.03 6.38 -4.51
CA ASP A 12 -9.83 5.25 -4.06
C ASP A 12 -10.81 4.87 -5.18
N ILE A 13 -11.12 3.58 -5.33
CA ILE A 13 -12.14 3.12 -6.28
C ILE A 13 -13.56 3.45 -5.81
N ASN A 14 -13.76 3.70 -4.51
CA ASN A 14 -15.04 3.99 -3.91
C ASN A 14 -15.32 5.51 -3.95
N PRO A 15 -16.31 5.98 -4.75
CA PRO A 15 -16.63 7.41 -4.82
C PRO A 15 -17.12 7.98 -3.48
N GLY A 16 -17.74 7.16 -2.61
CA GLY A 16 -18.14 7.59 -1.27
C GLY A 16 -16.95 7.91 -0.37
N MET A 17 -15.87 7.14 -0.45
CA MET A 17 -14.63 7.42 0.29
C MET A 17 -13.97 8.71 -0.19
N ILE A 18 -13.95 8.94 -1.50
CA ILE A 18 -13.44 10.18 -2.08
C ILE A 18 -14.30 11.39 -1.68
N ALA A 19 -15.63 11.25 -1.68
CA ALA A 19 -16.52 12.31 -1.22
C ALA A 19 -16.28 12.67 0.25
N ALA A 20 -16.17 11.67 1.12
CA ALA A 20 -15.86 11.86 2.54
C ALA A 20 -14.47 12.50 2.76
N ALA A 21 -13.46 12.11 1.98
CA ALA A 21 -12.14 12.73 2.03
C ALA A 21 -12.17 14.21 1.63
N LYS A 22 -12.89 14.57 0.57
CA LYS A 22 -13.07 15.96 0.11
C LYS A 22 -13.82 16.82 1.13
N GLU A 23 -14.81 16.26 1.80
CA GLU A 23 -15.55 16.92 2.88
C GLU A 23 -14.65 17.17 4.10
N LYS A 24 -13.88 16.17 4.48
CA LYS A 24 -12.99 16.23 5.66
C LYS A 24 -11.78 17.15 5.46
N PHE A 25 -11.30 17.29 4.22
CA PHE A 25 -10.11 18.06 3.86
C PHE A 25 -10.41 19.02 2.71
N PRO A 26 -11.26 20.05 2.92
CA PRO A 26 -11.76 20.94 1.87
C PRO A 26 -10.64 21.72 1.17
N GLU A 27 -9.54 22.02 1.88
CA GLU A 27 -8.36 22.70 1.33
C GLU A 27 -7.57 21.83 0.32
N ASN A 28 -7.76 20.50 0.37
CA ASN A 28 -7.10 19.53 -0.51
C ASN A 28 -8.11 18.78 -1.42
N LYS A 29 -9.35 19.26 -1.56
CA LYS A 29 -10.41 18.56 -2.29
C LYS A 29 -10.04 18.19 -3.73
N ASP A 30 -9.21 19.02 -4.38
CA ASP A 30 -8.76 18.84 -5.77
C ASP A 30 -7.63 17.81 -5.90
N LYS A 31 -7.18 17.22 -4.78
CA LYS A 31 -6.14 16.21 -4.70
C LYS A 31 -6.69 14.80 -4.45
N PHE A 32 -8.01 14.62 -4.38
CA PHE A 32 -8.65 13.31 -4.18
C PHE A 32 -9.46 12.92 -5.43
N PHE A 33 -9.19 11.71 -5.95
CA PHE A 33 -9.76 11.22 -7.20
C PHE A 33 -10.34 9.84 -7.04
N VAL A 34 -11.50 9.59 -7.69
CA VAL A 34 -11.97 8.22 -7.91
C VAL A 34 -11.11 7.64 -9.02
N PHE A 35 -10.38 6.57 -8.73
CA PHE A 35 -9.42 5.98 -9.68
C PHE A 35 -9.14 4.53 -9.34
N ASP A 36 -9.20 3.65 -10.35
CA ASP A 36 -8.77 2.27 -10.23
C ASP A 36 -7.35 2.09 -10.79
N ILE A 37 -6.39 2.00 -9.89
CA ILE A 37 -4.96 1.86 -10.23
C ILE A 37 -4.64 0.59 -11.03
N LEU A 38 -5.52 -0.42 -11.01
CA LEU A 38 -5.32 -1.69 -11.73
C LEU A 38 -5.95 -1.70 -13.12
N GLU A 39 -6.98 -0.89 -13.34
CA GLU A 39 -7.73 -0.87 -14.60
C GLU A 39 -7.48 0.41 -15.42
N GLU A 40 -7.09 1.50 -14.76
CA GLU A 40 -6.82 2.80 -15.39
C GLU A 40 -5.32 3.07 -15.49
N GLN A 41 -4.88 3.66 -16.58
CA GLN A 41 -3.45 3.95 -16.79
C GLN A 41 -3.05 5.27 -16.14
N MET A 42 -2.23 5.18 -15.09
CA MET A 42 -1.53 6.32 -14.50
C MET A 42 -0.11 6.44 -15.07
N THR A 43 0.23 7.63 -15.57
CA THR A 43 1.55 7.93 -16.15
C THR A 43 2.45 8.72 -15.20
N GLU A 44 1.84 9.41 -14.24
CA GLU A 44 2.53 10.18 -13.21
C GLU A 44 3.33 9.27 -12.29
N THR A 45 4.45 9.79 -11.77
CA THR A 45 5.26 9.11 -10.77
C THR A 45 5.36 9.96 -9.50
N PHE A 46 5.49 9.29 -8.37
CA PHE A 46 5.52 9.89 -7.03
C PHE A 46 6.80 9.46 -6.30
N ASP A 47 7.31 10.29 -5.40
CA ASP A 47 8.43 9.87 -4.56
C ASP A 47 8.06 8.64 -3.74
N TYR A 48 6.88 8.65 -3.14
CA TYR A 48 6.35 7.54 -2.35
C TYR A 48 4.91 7.22 -2.73
N VAL A 49 4.58 5.93 -2.78
CA VAL A 49 3.21 5.44 -2.94
C VAL A 49 2.85 4.59 -1.72
N ILE A 50 1.74 4.93 -1.06
CA ILE A 50 1.35 4.29 0.22
C ILE A 50 -0.07 3.75 0.10
N SER A 51 -0.28 2.51 0.56
CA SER A 51 -1.60 1.89 0.67
C SER A 51 -1.84 1.38 2.09
N VAL A 52 -2.98 1.79 2.68
CA VAL A 52 -3.40 1.38 4.02
C VAL A 52 -4.86 0.98 4.00
N GLY A 53 -5.16 -0.25 4.39
CA GLY A 53 -6.52 -0.74 4.61
C GLY A 53 -7.21 -1.49 3.46
N PRO A 54 -6.97 -1.25 2.16
CA PRO A 54 -7.76 -1.87 1.09
C PRO A 54 -7.59 -3.39 0.97
N LEU A 55 -6.53 -3.95 1.54
CA LEU A 55 -6.18 -5.37 1.44
C LEU A 55 -6.76 -6.25 2.56
N ASN A 56 -7.51 -5.66 3.48
CA ASN A 56 -8.01 -6.38 4.65
C ASN A 56 -9.31 -7.17 4.36
N LEU A 57 -10.01 -6.88 3.27
CA LEU A 57 -11.22 -7.58 2.89
C LEU A 57 -10.89 -8.95 2.30
N LYS A 58 -11.61 -9.97 2.77
CA LYS A 58 -11.54 -11.31 2.20
C LYS A 58 -12.43 -11.39 0.98
N PHE A 59 -11.88 -11.77 -0.16
CA PHE A 59 -12.65 -12.02 -1.37
C PHE A 59 -13.32 -13.39 -1.29
N GLU A 60 -14.47 -13.56 -1.93
CA GLU A 60 -15.18 -14.84 -2.03
C GLU A 60 -14.38 -15.89 -2.83
N THR A 61 -13.53 -15.42 -3.73
CA THR A 61 -12.60 -16.23 -4.51
C THR A 61 -11.21 -16.11 -3.88
N ASP A 62 -10.39 -17.16 -3.91
CA ASP A 62 -9.01 -17.18 -3.34
C ASP A 62 -8.02 -16.24 -4.11
N GLN A 63 -8.49 -15.10 -4.61
CA GLN A 63 -7.73 -14.16 -5.43
C GLN A 63 -7.06 -13.02 -4.63
N ASN A 64 -7.20 -13.00 -3.31
CA ASN A 64 -6.62 -11.95 -2.48
C ASN A 64 -5.11 -11.76 -2.72
N MET A 65 -4.35 -12.84 -2.78
CA MET A 65 -2.91 -12.76 -2.99
C MET A 65 -2.54 -12.24 -4.39
N ASP A 66 -3.22 -12.72 -5.43
CA ASP A 66 -3.00 -12.25 -6.80
C ASP A 66 -3.30 -10.76 -6.95
N PHE A 67 -4.46 -10.33 -6.46
CA PHE A 67 -4.83 -8.92 -6.41
C PHE A 67 -3.77 -8.08 -5.69
N THR A 68 -3.32 -8.53 -4.53
CA THR A 68 -2.30 -7.82 -3.73
C THR A 68 -0.99 -7.71 -4.49
N MET A 69 -0.53 -8.78 -5.15
CA MET A 69 0.72 -8.74 -5.91
C MET A 69 0.62 -7.84 -7.16
N ARG A 70 -0.53 -7.79 -7.82
CA ARG A 70 -0.80 -6.85 -8.92
C ARG A 70 -0.75 -5.41 -8.40
N LEU A 71 -1.45 -5.10 -7.31
CA LEU A 71 -1.45 -3.78 -6.69
C LEU A 71 -0.03 -3.35 -6.29
N MET A 72 0.72 -4.22 -5.62
CA MET A 72 2.10 -3.94 -5.21
C MET A 72 3.01 -3.64 -6.39
N LYS A 73 2.89 -4.39 -7.50
CA LYS A 73 3.68 -4.14 -8.72
C LYS A 73 3.38 -2.76 -9.30
N GLU A 74 2.09 -2.37 -9.38
CA GLU A 74 1.69 -1.06 -9.87
C GLU A 74 2.19 0.06 -8.95
N MET A 75 2.07 -0.08 -7.63
CA MET A 75 2.61 0.89 -6.68
C MET A 75 4.14 1.05 -6.83
N VAL A 76 4.87 -0.07 -6.98
CA VAL A 76 6.32 -0.03 -7.24
C VAL A 76 6.62 0.61 -8.60
N ARG A 77 5.80 0.40 -9.62
CA ARG A 77 5.96 1.04 -10.93
C ARG A 77 5.86 2.57 -10.82
N LEU A 78 4.87 3.05 -10.07
CA LEU A 78 4.56 4.48 -9.92
C LEU A 78 5.48 5.22 -8.95
N THR A 79 6.26 4.53 -8.10
CA THR A 79 7.14 5.20 -7.15
C THR A 79 8.54 5.46 -7.71
N ILE A 80 9.17 6.56 -7.28
CA ILE A 80 10.57 6.91 -7.58
C ILE A 80 11.49 6.38 -6.47
N VAL A 81 11.08 6.51 -5.22
CA VAL A 81 11.87 6.15 -4.03
C VAL A 81 11.40 4.85 -3.41
N GLY A 82 10.12 4.75 -3.06
CA GLY A 82 9.61 3.55 -2.42
C GLY A 82 8.10 3.49 -2.28
N ALA A 83 7.57 2.27 -2.19
CA ALA A 83 6.18 1.98 -1.89
C ALA A 83 6.05 1.35 -0.51
N ALA A 84 4.94 1.61 0.20
CA ALA A 84 4.63 1.02 1.49
C ALA A 84 3.18 0.50 1.50
N ILE A 85 3.00 -0.75 1.96
CA ILE A 85 1.69 -1.40 1.99
C ILE A 85 1.48 -2.05 3.35
N SER A 86 0.41 -1.66 4.03
CA SER A 86 -0.02 -2.24 5.30
C SER A 86 -1.03 -3.37 5.08
N MET A 87 -0.86 -4.47 5.81
CA MET A 87 -1.65 -5.70 5.69
C MET A 87 -1.93 -6.30 7.06
N THR A 88 -3.09 -6.96 7.19
CA THR A 88 -3.40 -7.81 8.35
C THR A 88 -2.56 -9.07 8.34
N SER A 89 -1.98 -9.40 9.49
CA SER A 89 -1.03 -10.52 9.66
C SER A 89 -1.73 -11.80 10.07
N SER A 90 -1.36 -12.93 9.45
CA SER A 90 -1.78 -14.27 9.87
C SER A 90 -1.24 -14.69 11.26
N PHE A 91 -0.37 -13.89 11.87
CA PHE A 91 0.12 -14.09 13.23
C PHE A 91 -0.83 -13.50 14.29
N THR A 92 -1.97 -12.94 13.87
CA THR A 92 -3.01 -12.49 14.80
C THR A 92 -3.51 -13.64 15.68
N ARG A 93 -3.80 -13.33 16.96
CA ARG A 93 -4.39 -14.29 17.91
C ARG A 93 -5.93 -14.26 17.91
N ARG A 94 -6.53 -13.33 17.18
CA ARG A 94 -8.00 -13.13 17.14
C ARG A 94 -8.44 -12.90 15.69
N PRO A 95 -8.37 -13.94 14.84
CA PRO A 95 -8.87 -13.81 13.47
C PRO A 95 -10.40 -13.70 13.45
N ASN A 96 -10.93 -13.02 12.43
CA ASN A 96 -12.34 -13.02 12.09
C ASN A 96 -12.53 -13.57 10.66
N GLU A 97 -13.76 -13.93 10.30
CA GLU A 97 -14.06 -14.62 9.05
C GLU A 97 -14.07 -13.70 7.83
N GLU A 98 -14.30 -12.39 8.03
CA GLU A 98 -14.44 -11.39 6.96
C GLU A 98 -13.09 -10.80 6.53
N THR A 99 -12.04 -11.00 7.35
CA THR A 99 -10.72 -10.45 7.09
C THR A 99 -9.80 -11.47 6.43
N PHE A 100 -9.11 -11.05 5.39
CA PHE A 100 -8.02 -11.82 4.82
C PHE A 100 -6.71 -11.55 5.55
N TYR A 101 -6.04 -12.61 5.98
CA TYR A 101 -4.78 -12.52 6.74
C TYR A 101 -3.61 -13.01 5.90
N TYR A 102 -2.63 -12.15 5.75
CA TYR A 102 -1.43 -12.41 4.97
C TYR A 102 -0.34 -13.07 5.83
N ASN A 103 0.29 -14.11 5.31
CA ASN A 103 1.52 -14.62 5.90
C ASN A 103 2.69 -13.73 5.47
N PRO A 104 3.38 -13.02 6.41
CA PRO A 104 4.47 -12.11 6.06
C PRO A 104 5.61 -12.76 5.28
N ALA A 105 5.91 -14.04 5.55
CA ALA A 105 6.96 -14.77 4.84
C ALA A 105 6.58 -15.07 3.38
N VAL A 106 5.31 -15.39 3.13
CA VAL A 106 4.80 -15.59 1.78
C VAL A 106 4.80 -14.28 1.01
N VAL A 107 4.30 -13.19 1.62
CA VAL A 107 4.30 -11.85 1.00
C VAL A 107 5.73 -11.41 0.66
N LEU A 108 6.69 -11.63 1.56
CA LEU A 108 8.10 -11.33 1.30
C LEU A 108 8.63 -12.12 0.09
N SER A 109 8.38 -13.42 0.05
CA SER A 109 8.83 -14.29 -1.04
C SER A 109 8.25 -13.89 -2.40
N GLU A 110 6.94 -13.57 -2.45
CA GLU A 110 6.29 -13.13 -3.68
C GLU A 110 6.79 -11.74 -4.12
N THR A 111 6.97 -10.82 -3.16
CA THR A 111 7.49 -9.46 -3.44
C THR A 111 8.92 -9.51 -3.96
N ALA A 112 9.76 -10.43 -3.45
CA ALA A 112 11.15 -10.58 -3.88
C ALA A 112 11.30 -10.97 -5.37
N LYS A 113 10.23 -11.43 -6.01
CA LYS A 113 10.25 -11.72 -7.46
C LYS A 113 10.33 -10.46 -8.34
N PHE A 114 9.97 -9.28 -7.80
CA PHE A 114 9.97 -8.01 -8.56
C PHE A 114 10.60 -6.82 -7.83
N CYS A 115 10.91 -6.95 -6.55
CA CYS A 115 11.60 -5.94 -5.76
C CYS A 115 12.68 -6.60 -4.91
N THR A 116 13.90 -6.06 -4.90
CA THR A 116 15.04 -6.64 -4.15
C THR A 116 15.37 -5.89 -2.86
N ASN A 117 14.97 -4.63 -2.74
CA ASN A 117 15.20 -3.81 -1.56
C ASN A 117 13.92 -3.76 -0.72
N ILE A 118 13.74 -4.76 0.15
CA ILE A 118 12.51 -4.96 0.91
C ILE A 118 12.81 -4.83 2.40
N LYS A 119 11.91 -4.12 3.11
CA LYS A 119 11.81 -4.14 4.56
C LYS A 119 10.42 -4.60 4.95
N ILE A 120 10.30 -5.52 5.91
CA ILE A 120 9.05 -5.79 6.62
C ILE A 120 9.16 -5.23 8.03
N ASP A 121 8.12 -4.52 8.45
CA ASP A 121 7.97 -4.04 9.81
C ASP A 121 6.70 -4.64 10.43
N HIS A 122 6.89 -5.46 11.45
CA HIS A 122 5.83 -6.13 12.22
C HIS A 122 5.97 -5.80 13.71
N THR A 123 6.49 -4.59 14.02
CA THR A 123 6.83 -4.22 15.40
C THR A 123 5.83 -3.28 16.05
N TYR A 124 4.95 -2.65 15.27
CA TYR A 124 4.02 -1.61 15.74
C TYR A 124 2.67 -2.16 16.21
N LEU A 125 2.16 -3.26 15.61
CA LEU A 125 0.95 -3.96 16.03
C LEU A 125 1.12 -5.47 15.90
N PRO A 126 0.53 -6.27 16.80
CA PRO A 126 0.69 -7.73 16.75
C PRO A 126 -0.10 -8.41 15.62
N HIS A 127 -1.04 -7.70 15.01
CA HIS A 127 -1.95 -8.21 13.98
C HIS A 127 -1.79 -7.52 12.63
N ASP A 128 -0.87 -6.55 12.52
CA ASP A 128 -0.58 -5.84 11.27
C ASP A 128 0.92 -5.80 11.00
N PHE A 129 1.28 -5.79 9.74
CA PHE A 129 2.63 -5.51 9.29
C PHE A 129 2.62 -4.60 8.07
N THR A 130 3.73 -3.93 7.83
CA THR A 130 3.94 -3.13 6.63
C THR A 130 5.13 -3.69 5.85
N ILE A 131 4.96 -3.87 4.55
CA ILE A 131 6.06 -4.15 3.63
C ILE A 131 6.43 -2.87 2.88
N PHE A 132 7.74 -2.60 2.84
CA PHE A 132 8.33 -1.46 2.13
C PHE A 132 9.15 -2.00 0.96
N CYS A 133 8.91 -1.47 -0.22
CA CYS A 133 9.62 -1.76 -1.47
C CYS A 133 10.39 -0.50 -1.90
N TYR A 134 11.71 -0.54 -1.92
CA TYR A 134 12.53 0.60 -2.33
C TYR A 134 13.15 0.38 -3.70
N LYS A 135 13.04 1.38 -4.60
CA LYS A 135 13.69 1.37 -5.91
C LYS A 135 15.17 1.74 -5.84
N ARG A 136 15.53 2.62 -4.91
CA ARG A 136 16.92 3.04 -4.73
C ARG A 136 17.58 2.20 -3.66
N ASN A 137 18.82 1.79 -3.93
CA ASN A 137 19.63 1.10 -2.94
C ASN A 137 20.09 2.15 -1.90
N LEU A 138 19.55 2.06 -0.67
CA LEU A 138 19.89 2.98 0.42
C LEU A 138 21.39 2.93 0.79
N TYR A 139 22.11 1.87 0.42
CA TYR A 139 23.56 1.74 0.63
C TYR A 139 24.41 2.75 -0.17
N ASN A 140 23.86 3.36 -1.23
CA ASN A 140 24.59 4.39 -1.99
C ASN A 140 24.65 5.76 -1.30
N PHE A 141 23.99 5.93 -0.15
CA PHE A 141 24.03 7.16 0.64
C PHE A 141 25.04 7.11 1.81
N ILE A 142 25.76 5.99 1.98
CA ILE A 142 26.75 5.80 3.07
C ILE A 142 28.20 5.83 2.54
N ARG A 143 28.41 6.49 1.40
CA ARG A 143 29.76 6.75 0.90
C ARG A 143 30.05 8.25 0.86
#